data_612994f038b843fbe5787980c356f8e7
#
_entry.id   612994f038b843fbe5787980c356f8e7
#
_cell.length_a   1.000
_cell.length_b   1.000
_cell.length_c   1.000
_cell.angle_alpha   90.00
_cell.angle_beta   90.00
_cell.angle_gamma   90.00
#
_symmetry.space_group_name_H-M   'P 1'
#
loop_
_entity.id
_entity.type
_entity.pdbx_description
1 polymer ?
#
loop_
_entity_poly.entity_id
_entity_poly.type
_entity_poly.pdbx_seq_one_letter_code
_entity_poly.pdbx_strand_id
1 'polypeptide(L)'
;MPSVLAWAIIACSPDETTSTGVARGDVALAALNRSEVQEGKEIFRFDTFGNETFWTDAVGLHNVVNNLSPLTALTVAGLKVDARALPDALRDRIREGDIDLNDPANTIALIGLNAVLGVKGTVEDGKVVRIGITCALCHSNVDNSLTAGIGRRLDGWPNRDLNVGLIISLTAAPDFPYNTWGPGKYDPRFNI
;
A
#
# COMPACT_ATOMS: atom_id res chain seq x y z
N MET A 1 -63.79 49.28 -6.38
CA MET A 1 -62.92 49.08 -7.52
C MET A 1 -61.54 48.71 -6.97
N PRO A 2 -61.11 47.44 -7.03
CA PRO A 2 -59.78 47.06 -6.61
C PRO A 2 -58.84 46.98 -7.82
N SER A 3 -57.68 47.63 -7.71
CA SER A 3 -56.62 47.64 -8.66
C SER A 3 -55.88 46.32 -8.61
N VAL A 4 -55.72 45.63 -9.76
CA VAL A 4 -54.97 44.42 -9.94
C VAL A 4 -53.53 44.83 -10.26
N LEU A 5 -52.57 44.52 -9.36
CA LEU A 5 -51.12 44.60 -9.63
C LEU A 5 -50.70 43.36 -10.40
N ALA A 6 -50.29 43.56 -11.64
CA ALA A 6 -49.66 42.54 -12.46
C ALA A 6 -48.18 42.37 -12.04
N TRP A 7 -47.81 41.20 -11.58
CA TRP A 7 -46.42 40.81 -11.36
C TRP A 7 -45.81 40.30 -12.69
N ALA A 8 -44.87 41.04 -13.21
CA ALA A 8 -44.07 40.58 -14.35
C ALA A 8 -43.05 39.56 -13.88
N ILE A 9 -43.21 38.30 -14.31
CA ILE A 9 -42.22 37.23 -14.13
C ILE A 9 -41.14 37.43 -15.19
N ILE A 10 -39.95 37.86 -14.77
CA ILE A 10 -38.76 37.85 -15.63
C ILE A 10 -38.29 36.41 -15.71
N ALA A 11 -38.54 35.74 -16.83
CA ALA A 11 -37.96 34.46 -17.16
C ALA A 11 -36.49 34.66 -17.53
N CYS A 12 -35.56 34.20 -16.70
CA CYS A 12 -34.18 34.01 -17.12
C CYS A 12 -34.16 32.86 -18.11
N SER A 13 -33.91 33.15 -19.38
CA SER A 13 -33.56 32.14 -20.37
C SER A 13 -32.13 31.70 -20.12
N PRO A 14 -31.83 30.40 -20.04
CA PRO A 14 -30.47 29.94 -20.03
C PRO A 14 -29.83 30.18 -21.42
N ASP A 15 -28.71 30.87 -21.41
CA ASP A 15 -27.90 31.16 -22.60
C ASP A 15 -27.32 29.83 -23.14
N GLU A 16 -27.84 29.36 -24.26
CA GLU A 16 -27.37 28.17 -24.98
C GLU A 16 -26.18 28.52 -25.89
N THR A 17 -25.09 28.98 -25.33
CA THR A 17 -23.87 29.10 -26.10
C THR A 17 -22.68 28.80 -25.20
N THR A 18 -22.18 27.57 -25.31
CA THR A 18 -20.76 27.15 -25.15
C THR A 18 -20.65 25.69 -24.64
N SER A 19 -21.17 24.74 -25.39
CA SER A 19 -21.07 23.33 -24.96
C SER A 19 -20.26 22.42 -25.89
N THR A 20 -19.67 22.91 -26.98
CA THR A 20 -19.01 22.02 -27.97
C THR A 20 -17.46 22.04 -27.96
N GLY A 21 -16.82 22.94 -27.22
CA GLY A 21 -15.36 23.02 -27.12
C GLY A 21 -14.74 22.28 -25.93
N VAL A 22 -15.49 22.18 -24.85
CA VAL A 22 -14.99 21.62 -23.56
C VAL A 22 -14.91 20.09 -23.61
N ALA A 23 -15.87 19.43 -24.25
CA ALA A 23 -15.96 17.96 -24.26
C ALA A 23 -14.79 17.22 -24.95
N ARG A 24 -14.17 17.81 -25.95
CA ARG A 24 -13.02 17.17 -26.66
C ARG A 24 -11.70 17.34 -25.91
N GLY A 25 -11.50 18.48 -25.27
CA GLY A 25 -10.34 18.73 -24.42
C GLY A 25 -10.37 17.85 -23.17
N ASP A 26 -11.52 17.74 -22.52
CA ASP A 26 -11.69 16.96 -21.29
C ASP A 26 -11.55 15.44 -21.53
N VAL A 27 -12.00 14.92 -22.69
CA VAL A 27 -11.82 13.51 -23.05
C VAL A 27 -10.37 13.19 -23.39
N ALA A 28 -9.65 14.11 -24.04
CA ALA A 28 -8.23 13.95 -24.35
C ALA A 28 -7.36 14.04 -23.09
N LEU A 29 -7.63 15.00 -22.20
CA LEU A 29 -6.98 15.11 -20.89
C LEU A 29 -7.29 13.88 -20.00
N ALA A 30 -8.52 13.39 -19.99
CA ALA A 30 -8.89 12.19 -19.26
C ALA A 30 -8.26 10.91 -19.83
N ALA A 31 -7.93 10.88 -21.12
CA ALA A 31 -7.24 9.75 -21.74
C ALA A 31 -5.72 9.79 -21.48
N LEU A 32 -5.10 10.96 -21.54
CA LEU A 32 -3.69 11.19 -21.16
C LEU A 32 -3.49 10.89 -19.65
N ASN A 33 -4.38 11.40 -18.81
CA ASN A 33 -4.34 11.13 -17.36
C ASN A 33 -4.49 9.65 -16.98
N ARG A 34 -5.14 8.82 -17.77
CA ARG A 34 -5.26 7.39 -17.44
C ARG A 34 -3.94 6.65 -17.57
N SER A 35 -3.12 6.97 -18.56
CA SER A 35 -1.78 6.40 -18.73
C SER A 35 -0.85 6.82 -17.60
N GLU A 36 -0.82 8.11 -17.29
CA GLU A 36 -0.01 8.67 -16.21
C GLU A 36 -0.43 8.15 -14.82
N VAL A 37 -1.74 8.03 -14.58
CA VAL A 37 -2.26 7.44 -13.33
C VAL A 37 -1.88 5.97 -13.20
N GLN A 38 -1.92 5.21 -14.30
CA GLN A 38 -1.51 3.81 -14.26
C GLN A 38 0.00 3.68 -14.01
N GLU A 39 0.82 4.48 -14.67
CA GLU A 39 2.27 4.53 -14.45
C GLU A 39 2.59 4.94 -13.01
N GLY A 40 1.99 6.01 -12.51
CA GLY A 40 2.14 6.46 -11.13
C GLY A 40 1.73 5.39 -10.11
N LYS A 41 0.71 4.60 -10.43
CA LYS A 41 0.28 3.47 -9.60
C LYS A 41 1.31 2.33 -9.57
N GLU A 42 1.94 2.02 -10.70
CA GLU A 42 3.01 1.02 -10.77
C GLU A 42 4.23 1.49 -9.97
N ILE A 43 4.64 2.74 -10.16
CA ILE A 43 5.73 3.37 -9.37
C ILE A 43 5.40 3.32 -7.88
N PHE A 44 4.24 3.79 -7.48
CA PHE A 44 3.80 3.80 -6.07
C PHE A 44 3.84 2.41 -5.44
N ARG A 45 3.43 1.38 -6.19
CA ARG A 45 3.32 0.01 -5.68
C ARG A 45 4.63 -0.73 -5.64
N PHE A 46 5.50 -0.51 -6.64
CA PHE A 46 6.58 -1.45 -6.93
C PHE A 46 7.95 -0.81 -7.12
N ASP A 47 8.06 0.52 -7.26
CA ASP A 47 9.35 1.18 -7.37
C ASP A 47 9.94 1.42 -5.97
N THR A 48 11.14 0.93 -5.77
CA THR A 48 11.91 1.10 -4.53
C THR A 48 12.88 2.26 -4.63
N PHE A 49 13.00 2.89 -5.80
CA PHE A 49 13.97 3.97 -6.07
C PHE A 49 15.41 3.57 -5.72
N GLY A 50 15.73 2.26 -5.81
CA GLY A 50 17.06 1.74 -5.52
C GLY A 50 17.41 1.66 -4.03
N ASN A 51 16.42 1.70 -3.14
CA ASN A 51 16.67 1.68 -1.70
C ASN A 51 17.02 0.31 -1.13
N GLU A 52 17.13 -0.73 -1.96
CA GLU A 52 17.55 -2.08 -1.55
C GLU A 52 18.94 -2.06 -0.91
N THR A 53 19.85 -1.20 -1.38
CA THR A 53 21.18 -1.05 -0.77
C THR A 53 21.07 -0.62 0.68
N PHE A 54 20.16 0.29 0.99
CA PHE A 54 19.92 0.69 2.38
C PHE A 54 19.29 -0.44 3.19
N TRP A 55 18.17 -0.98 2.72
CA TRP A 55 17.40 -1.96 3.49
C TRP A 55 18.10 -3.33 3.59
N THR A 56 18.86 -3.72 2.57
CA THR A 56 19.58 -5.00 2.56
C THR A 56 20.95 -4.85 3.20
N ASP A 57 21.79 -3.94 2.69
CA ASP A 57 23.22 -3.94 3.00
C ASP A 57 23.52 -3.17 4.29
N ALA A 58 22.85 -2.02 4.50
CA ALA A 58 23.09 -1.21 5.70
C ALA A 58 22.25 -1.68 6.90
N VAL A 59 20.97 -2.02 6.70
CA VAL A 59 20.02 -2.34 7.78
C VAL A 59 19.90 -3.84 8.01
N GLY A 60 20.15 -4.67 7.00
CA GLY A 60 20.07 -6.13 7.11
C GLY A 60 18.64 -6.67 7.24
N LEU A 61 17.63 -5.93 6.74
CA LEU A 61 16.23 -6.29 6.90
C LEU A 61 15.85 -7.64 6.29
N HIS A 62 16.56 -8.07 5.22
CA HIS A 62 16.37 -9.39 4.61
C HIS A 62 16.61 -10.54 5.60
N ASN A 63 17.55 -10.39 6.55
CA ASN A 63 17.79 -11.38 7.58
C ASN A 63 16.64 -11.50 8.57
N VAL A 64 16.02 -10.38 8.92
CA VAL A 64 14.83 -10.36 9.78
C VAL A 64 13.68 -11.07 9.09
N VAL A 65 13.42 -10.72 7.84
CA VAL A 65 12.31 -11.25 7.05
C VAL A 65 12.42 -12.76 6.83
N ASN A 66 13.62 -13.29 6.64
CA ASN A 66 13.87 -14.71 6.49
C ASN A 66 13.50 -15.55 7.73
N ASN A 67 13.35 -14.91 8.88
CA ASN A 67 12.98 -15.55 10.14
C ASN A 67 11.62 -15.05 10.69
N LEU A 68 10.92 -14.21 9.93
CA LEU A 68 9.66 -13.60 10.35
C LEU A 68 8.48 -14.45 9.90
N SER A 69 7.68 -14.95 10.84
CA SER A 69 6.45 -15.67 10.51
C SER A 69 5.37 -14.73 9.95
N PRO A 70 4.47 -15.22 9.06
CA PRO A 70 3.33 -14.44 8.58
C PRO A 70 2.47 -13.89 9.72
N LEU A 71 2.26 -14.67 10.77
CA LEU A 71 1.47 -14.24 11.91
C LEU A 71 2.08 -12.99 12.55
N THR A 72 3.38 -13.02 12.85
CA THR A 72 4.10 -11.86 13.43
C THR A 72 4.14 -10.69 12.46
N ALA A 73 4.36 -10.95 11.17
CA ALA A 73 4.37 -9.93 10.13
C ALA A 73 3.03 -9.16 10.07
N LEU A 74 1.92 -9.87 10.11
CA LEU A 74 0.58 -9.28 10.00
C LEU A 74 0.12 -8.62 11.30
N THR A 75 0.33 -9.28 12.47
CA THR A 75 -0.30 -8.87 13.73
C THR A 75 0.58 -7.94 14.57
N VAL A 76 1.89 -8.07 14.49
CA VAL A 76 2.85 -7.32 15.32
C VAL A 76 3.57 -6.25 14.53
N ALA A 77 4.08 -6.58 13.34
CA ALA A 77 4.71 -5.60 12.46
C ALA A 77 3.68 -4.78 11.66
N GLY A 78 2.42 -5.24 11.57
CA GLY A 78 1.33 -4.54 10.91
C GLY A 78 1.43 -4.55 9.38
N LEU A 79 2.15 -5.50 8.81
CA LEU A 79 2.22 -5.67 7.35
C LEU A 79 0.86 -6.11 6.80
N LYS A 80 0.63 -5.87 5.51
CA LYS A 80 -0.61 -6.20 4.81
C LYS A 80 -0.31 -7.01 3.55
N VAL A 81 -1.26 -7.88 3.17
CA VAL A 81 -1.14 -8.77 2.01
C VAL A 81 -2.29 -8.53 1.04
N ASP A 82 -1.96 -8.29 -0.22
CA ASP A 82 -2.94 -8.18 -1.31
C ASP A 82 -3.42 -9.57 -1.72
N ALA A 83 -4.66 -9.91 -1.39
CA ALA A 83 -5.26 -11.18 -1.77
C ALA A 83 -5.33 -11.39 -3.30
N ARG A 84 -5.29 -10.32 -4.10
CA ARG A 84 -5.32 -10.42 -5.57
C ARG A 84 -3.97 -10.85 -6.16
N ALA A 85 -2.89 -10.68 -5.43
CA ALA A 85 -1.57 -11.15 -5.83
C ALA A 85 -1.37 -12.64 -5.53
N LEU A 86 -2.29 -13.27 -4.76
CA LEU A 86 -2.21 -14.66 -4.40
C LEU A 86 -2.90 -15.55 -5.46
N PRO A 87 -2.32 -16.71 -5.81
CA PRO A 87 -3.02 -17.75 -6.58
C PRO A 87 -4.31 -18.19 -5.90
N ASP A 88 -5.32 -18.60 -6.67
CA ASP A 88 -6.64 -19.00 -6.17
C ASP A 88 -6.53 -20.11 -5.11
N ALA A 89 -5.77 -21.16 -5.41
CA ALA A 89 -5.56 -22.27 -4.50
C ALA A 89 -4.94 -21.84 -3.15
N LEU A 90 -4.06 -20.82 -3.16
CA LEU A 90 -3.48 -20.30 -1.93
C LEU A 90 -4.51 -19.48 -1.13
N ARG A 91 -5.35 -18.70 -1.83
CA ARG A 91 -6.45 -17.98 -1.17
C ARG A 91 -7.44 -18.92 -0.50
N ASP A 92 -7.78 -20.02 -1.15
CA ASP A 92 -8.70 -21.03 -0.60
C ASP A 92 -8.10 -21.68 0.65
N ARG A 93 -6.85 -22.10 0.61
CA ARG A 93 -6.14 -22.66 1.77
C ARG A 93 -6.05 -21.67 2.95
N ILE A 94 -5.82 -20.37 2.67
CA ILE A 94 -5.82 -19.34 3.72
C ILE A 94 -7.21 -19.22 4.35
N ARG A 95 -8.28 -19.26 3.54
CA ARG A 95 -9.67 -19.18 4.00
C ARG A 95 -10.05 -20.38 4.86
N GLU A 96 -9.56 -21.56 4.51
CA GLU A 96 -9.79 -22.82 5.22
C GLU A 96 -8.93 -22.97 6.48
N GLY A 97 -7.92 -22.11 6.65
CA GLY A 97 -6.98 -22.18 7.77
C GLY A 97 -5.87 -23.23 7.58
N ASP A 98 -5.68 -23.73 6.37
CA ASP A 98 -4.73 -24.79 6.01
C ASP A 98 -3.30 -24.28 5.75
N ILE A 99 -3.02 -23.03 6.13
CA ILE A 99 -1.68 -22.44 6.03
C ILE A 99 -1.12 -22.25 7.43
N ASP A 100 0.07 -22.79 7.67
CA ASP A 100 0.79 -22.51 8.90
C ASP A 100 1.35 -21.08 8.88
N LEU A 101 0.67 -20.19 9.59
CA LEU A 101 1.09 -18.79 9.72
C LEU A 101 2.30 -18.60 10.64
N ASN A 102 2.81 -19.65 11.28
CA ASN A 102 4.03 -19.59 12.09
C ASN A 102 5.29 -19.96 11.30
N ASP A 103 5.14 -20.54 10.11
CA ASP A 103 6.28 -20.91 9.27
C ASP A 103 6.81 -19.69 8.48
N PRO A 104 8.06 -19.23 8.72
CA PRO A 104 8.68 -18.13 7.97
C PRO A 104 8.77 -18.38 6.46
N ALA A 105 8.80 -19.63 6.01
CA ALA A 105 8.82 -19.94 4.58
C ALA A 105 7.59 -19.36 3.85
N ASN A 106 6.45 -19.27 4.53
CA ASN A 106 5.25 -18.64 3.97
C ASN A 106 5.39 -17.11 3.83
N THR A 107 6.16 -16.43 4.70
CA THR A 107 6.49 -15.01 4.51
C THR A 107 7.34 -14.81 3.27
N ILE A 108 8.36 -15.64 3.08
CA ILE A 108 9.25 -15.61 1.91
C ILE A 108 8.44 -15.84 0.62
N ALA A 109 7.53 -16.82 0.64
CA ALA A 109 6.64 -17.09 -0.50
C ALA A 109 5.74 -15.89 -0.83
N LEU A 110 5.13 -15.24 0.17
CA LEU A 110 4.31 -14.04 -0.01
C LEU A 110 5.11 -12.87 -0.61
N ILE A 111 6.36 -12.70 -0.21
CA ILE A 111 7.25 -11.68 -0.79
C ILE A 111 7.61 -12.03 -2.23
N GLY A 112 7.93 -13.29 -2.51
CA GLY A 112 8.22 -13.76 -3.87
C GLY A 112 7.05 -13.56 -4.84
N LEU A 113 5.82 -13.63 -4.35
CA LEU A 113 4.59 -13.30 -5.09
C LEU A 113 4.33 -11.80 -5.24
N ASN A 114 5.15 -10.93 -4.69
CA ASN A 114 4.88 -9.49 -4.54
C ASN A 114 3.53 -9.19 -3.86
N ALA A 115 3.09 -10.07 -2.98
CA ALA A 115 1.79 -9.96 -2.32
C ALA A 115 1.84 -9.08 -1.07
N VAL A 116 3.01 -8.93 -0.43
CA VAL A 116 3.18 -8.06 0.74
C VAL A 116 3.22 -6.61 0.28
N LEU A 117 2.28 -5.80 0.78
CA LEU A 117 2.15 -4.40 0.38
C LEU A 117 3.41 -3.60 0.72
N GLY A 118 3.99 -2.98 -0.31
CA GLY A 118 5.12 -2.08 -0.16
C GLY A 118 6.46 -2.74 0.17
N VAL A 119 6.53 -4.06 0.08
CA VAL A 119 7.77 -4.82 0.23
C VAL A 119 8.13 -5.48 -1.09
N LYS A 120 9.31 -5.21 -1.60
CA LYS A 120 9.89 -5.85 -2.80
C LYS A 120 11.07 -6.71 -2.38
N GLY A 121 11.03 -7.99 -2.69
CA GLY A 121 12.13 -8.90 -2.38
C GLY A 121 12.57 -9.72 -3.59
N THR A 122 13.88 -9.94 -3.70
CA THR A 122 14.45 -10.97 -4.57
C THR A 122 14.59 -12.24 -3.74
N VAL A 123 14.00 -13.33 -4.22
CA VAL A 123 14.06 -14.63 -3.55
C VAL A 123 14.95 -15.57 -4.36
N GLU A 124 15.96 -16.11 -3.73
CA GLU A 124 16.90 -17.10 -4.29
C GLU A 124 17.07 -18.24 -3.28
N ASP A 125 17.06 -19.46 -3.74
CA ASP A 125 17.23 -20.68 -2.92
C ASP A 125 16.35 -20.70 -1.64
N GLY A 126 15.11 -20.21 -1.77
CA GLY A 126 14.15 -20.16 -0.66
C GLY A 126 14.44 -19.10 0.40
N LYS A 127 15.25 -18.08 0.08
CA LYS A 127 15.57 -16.97 0.97
C LYS A 127 15.39 -15.63 0.25
N VAL A 128 15.00 -14.62 0.99
CA VAL A 128 15.05 -13.24 0.53
C VAL A 128 16.51 -12.78 0.62
N VAL A 129 17.13 -12.51 -0.53
CA VAL A 129 18.54 -12.07 -0.62
C VAL A 129 18.66 -10.55 -0.77
N ARG A 130 17.65 -9.90 -1.31
CA ARG A 130 17.54 -8.44 -1.39
C ARG A 130 16.12 -8.01 -1.04
N ILE A 131 16.01 -6.85 -0.41
CA ILE A 131 14.72 -6.29 -0.02
C ILE A 131 14.75 -4.77 -0.18
N GLY A 132 13.67 -4.23 -0.73
CA GLY A 132 13.42 -2.80 -0.85
C GLY A 132 12.00 -2.47 -0.39
N ILE A 133 11.79 -1.19 -0.11
CA ILE A 133 10.51 -0.67 0.38
C ILE A 133 9.96 0.35 -0.61
N THR A 134 8.66 0.30 -0.86
CA THR A 134 7.94 1.23 -1.72
C THR A 134 7.00 2.14 -0.91
N CYS A 135 6.48 3.19 -1.54
CA CYS A 135 5.51 4.10 -0.91
C CYS A 135 4.28 3.37 -0.36
N ALA A 136 3.93 2.24 -0.96
CA ALA A 136 2.76 1.45 -0.59
C ALA A 136 2.85 0.80 0.80
N LEU A 137 4.04 0.68 1.41
CA LEU A 137 4.18 0.13 2.76
C LEU A 137 3.38 0.95 3.79
N CYS A 138 3.53 2.27 3.74
CA CYS A 138 2.87 3.19 4.66
C CYS A 138 1.50 3.69 4.12
N HIS A 139 1.34 3.73 2.80
CA HIS A 139 0.19 4.37 2.14
C HIS A 139 -0.71 3.41 1.38
N SER A 140 -0.70 2.12 1.71
CA SER A 140 -1.70 1.14 1.28
C SER A 140 -2.18 0.31 2.46
N ASN A 141 -3.44 -0.07 2.41
CA ASN A 141 -4.07 -0.98 3.38
C ASN A 141 -4.82 -2.09 2.61
N VAL A 142 -5.54 -2.94 3.33
CA VAL A 142 -6.44 -3.95 2.76
C VAL A 142 -7.81 -3.90 3.44
N ASP A 143 -8.83 -4.41 2.74
CA ASP A 143 -10.21 -4.47 3.25
C ASP A 143 -10.48 -5.67 4.17
N ASN A 144 -9.45 -6.46 4.48
CA ASN A 144 -9.54 -7.68 5.30
C ASN A 144 -10.56 -8.72 4.78
N SER A 145 -10.89 -8.69 3.48
CA SER A 145 -11.93 -9.54 2.91
C SER A 145 -11.60 -11.03 2.89
N LEU A 146 -10.34 -11.41 3.05
CA LEU A 146 -9.94 -12.82 3.13
C LEU A 146 -9.75 -13.24 4.60
N THR A 147 -8.92 -12.53 5.33
CA THR A 147 -8.72 -12.65 6.78
C THR A 147 -8.06 -11.37 7.30
N ALA A 148 -7.89 -11.22 8.61
CA ALA A 148 -7.25 -10.06 9.21
C ALA A 148 -5.85 -9.80 8.61
N GLY A 149 -5.62 -8.61 8.07
CA GLY A 149 -4.37 -8.23 7.40
C GLY A 149 -4.23 -8.72 5.95
N ILE A 150 -5.17 -9.54 5.45
CA ILE A 150 -5.16 -10.04 4.08
C ILE A 150 -6.50 -9.73 3.38
N GLY A 151 -6.45 -9.05 2.27
CA GLY A 151 -7.66 -8.67 1.54
C GLY A 151 -7.36 -7.94 0.24
N ARG A 152 -8.37 -7.30 -0.30
CA ARG A 152 -8.22 -6.46 -1.48
C ARG A 152 -7.44 -5.18 -1.11
N ARG A 153 -6.41 -4.88 -1.87
CA ARG A 153 -5.57 -3.71 -1.72
C ARG A 153 -6.34 -2.40 -1.89
N LEU A 154 -6.08 -1.46 -1.00
CA LEU A 154 -6.61 -0.11 -0.96
C LEU A 154 -5.43 0.89 -1.00
N ASP A 155 -5.05 1.33 -2.20
CA ASP A 155 -3.99 2.33 -2.36
C ASP A 155 -4.46 3.71 -1.89
N GLY A 156 -3.52 4.50 -1.34
CA GLY A 156 -3.80 5.83 -0.80
C GLY A 156 -4.40 5.80 0.62
N TRP A 157 -4.66 4.62 1.19
CA TRP A 157 -5.13 4.49 2.57
C TRP A 157 -3.95 4.26 3.51
N PRO A 158 -3.79 5.08 4.57
CA PRO A 158 -2.67 4.91 5.49
C PRO A 158 -2.75 3.57 6.22
N ASN A 159 -1.62 2.86 6.28
CA ASN A 159 -1.48 1.67 7.11
C ASN A 159 -1.18 2.07 8.56
N ARG A 160 -2.22 2.27 9.36
CA ARG A 160 -2.10 2.69 10.76
C ARG A 160 -1.61 1.59 11.70
N ASP A 161 -1.61 0.33 11.25
CA ASP A 161 -1.15 -0.81 12.03
C ASP A 161 0.37 -1.02 11.89
N LEU A 162 1.01 -0.34 10.94
CA LEU A 162 2.43 -0.50 10.65
C LEU A 162 3.29 -0.05 11.83
N ASN A 163 4.05 -0.98 12.39
CA ASN A 163 4.96 -0.75 13.51
C ASN A 163 6.39 -0.55 13.02
N VAL A 164 6.69 0.63 12.48
CA VAL A 164 8.01 0.95 11.92
C VAL A 164 9.11 0.83 12.98
N GLY A 165 8.85 1.28 14.20
CA GLY A 165 9.81 1.18 15.30
C GLY A 165 10.21 -0.26 15.60
N LEU A 166 9.25 -1.19 15.61
CA LEU A 166 9.52 -2.61 15.78
C LEU A 166 10.36 -3.15 14.60
N ILE A 167 9.93 -2.88 13.37
CA ILE A 167 10.62 -3.38 12.16
C ILE A 167 12.10 -3.00 12.19
N ILE A 168 12.40 -1.74 12.48
CA ILE A 168 13.78 -1.24 12.58
C ILE A 168 14.52 -1.85 13.76
N SER A 169 13.87 -1.99 14.92
CA SER A 169 14.52 -2.55 16.12
C SER A 169 14.90 -4.02 16.01
N LEU A 170 14.28 -4.74 15.09
CA LEU A 170 14.63 -6.15 14.79
C LEU A 170 15.86 -6.27 13.89
N THR A 171 16.31 -5.19 13.26
CA THR A 171 17.47 -5.20 12.38
C THR A 171 18.78 -5.19 13.17
N ALA A 172 19.85 -5.67 12.53
CA ALA A 172 21.18 -5.74 13.15
C ALA A 172 21.95 -4.40 13.12
N ALA A 173 21.28 -3.28 12.83
CA ALA A 173 21.90 -1.96 12.77
C ALA A 173 21.99 -1.34 14.20
N PRO A 174 23.04 -1.61 14.99
CA PRO A 174 23.11 -1.23 16.41
C PRO A 174 23.15 0.29 16.63
N ASP A 175 23.61 1.03 15.62
CA ASP A 175 23.78 2.48 15.69
C ASP A 175 22.60 3.25 15.08
N PHE A 176 21.53 2.56 14.66
CA PHE A 176 20.38 3.24 14.11
C PHE A 176 19.55 3.87 15.26
N PRO A 177 19.18 5.15 15.19
CA PRO A 177 18.52 5.87 16.28
C PRO A 177 17.25 5.17 16.82
N TYR A 178 16.56 4.42 15.98
CA TYR A 178 15.34 3.69 16.37
C TYR A 178 15.59 2.53 17.32
N ASN A 179 16.77 1.90 17.27
CA ASN A 179 17.13 0.83 18.22
C ASN A 179 17.30 1.35 19.65
N THR A 180 17.59 2.65 19.80
CA THR A 180 17.70 3.31 21.10
C THR A 180 16.35 3.43 21.81
N TRP A 181 15.25 3.48 21.07
CA TRP A 181 13.91 3.69 21.63
C TRP A 181 13.08 2.42 21.78
N GLY A 182 13.54 1.33 21.17
CA GLY A 182 12.88 0.01 21.23
C GLY A 182 11.60 -0.10 20.42
N PRO A 183 11.00 -1.30 20.40
CA PRO A 183 9.79 -1.60 19.65
C PRO A 183 8.63 -0.67 20.01
N GLY A 184 7.88 -0.23 19.01
CA GLY A 184 6.72 0.64 19.21
C GLY A 184 7.04 2.05 19.70
N LYS A 185 8.29 2.38 19.90
CA LYS A 185 8.72 3.74 20.22
C LYS A 185 8.81 4.54 18.93
N TYR A 186 8.34 5.75 19.03
CA TYR A 186 8.10 6.62 17.90
C TYR A 186 8.77 7.96 18.15
N ASP A 187 9.61 8.41 17.23
CA ASP A 187 10.16 9.75 17.29
C ASP A 187 9.23 10.71 16.53
N PRO A 188 8.60 11.65 17.22
CA PRO A 188 7.70 12.62 16.57
C PRO A 188 8.38 13.46 15.49
N ARG A 189 9.72 13.53 15.45
CA ARG A 189 10.47 14.20 14.38
C ARG A 189 10.36 13.50 13.03
N PHE A 190 10.01 12.21 13.02
CA PHE A 190 9.84 11.38 11.83
C PHE A 190 8.38 10.97 11.64
N ASN A 191 7.46 11.67 12.30
CA ASN A 191 6.04 11.50 12.09
C ASN A 191 5.66 12.08 10.72
N ILE A 192 5.45 11.21 9.76
CA ILE A 192 4.94 11.56 8.45
C ILE A 192 3.45 11.24 8.40
#